data_5358fbec0e45a9b8ab68124af37a841f
#
_entry.id   5358fbec0e45a9b8ab68124af37a841f
#
_cell.length_a   1.000
_cell.length_b   1.000
_cell.length_c   1.000
_cell.angle_alpha   90.00
_cell.angle_beta   90.00
_cell.angle_gamma   90.00
#
_symmetry.space_group_name_H-M   'P 1'
#
loop_
_entity.id
_entity.type
_entity.pdbx_description
1 polymer ?
#
loop_
_entity_poly.entity_id
_entity_poly.type
_entity_poly.pdbx_seq_one_letter_code
_entity_poly.pdbx_strand_id
1 'polypeptide(L)'
;MINYFRKKFIFVSTMALLLVLLTIVGSIGSIAYYRAQRDVNDILTMLVKNNGRLSAADATRRPRQFLQAPMTKESIFQYRYFSATVNPDGSVDNIDDDHISTVPPQMIAQMANRVTQRRRRTQGVMYYSGTAYAYKAKQVKDGRLVVFLDETILLSETNDIIRVGIVLGIISMVLFTIVLALFSNRAIRPIIQSEKRQREFITNAGHELKTPLAVISANTEMQEMLDGE
;
A
#
# COMPACT_ATOMS: atom_id res chain seq x y z
N MET A 1 -24.83 -14.30 27.38
CA MET A 1 -23.99 -15.16 26.54
C MET A 1 -24.12 -14.80 25.03
N ILE A 2 -25.32 -14.72 24.46
CA ILE A 2 -25.58 -14.41 23.04
C ILE A 2 -24.91 -13.12 22.55
N ASN A 3 -25.05 -12.03 23.33
CA ASN A 3 -24.45 -10.73 22.97
C ASN A 3 -22.92 -10.74 22.97
N TYR A 4 -22.29 -11.60 23.76
CA TYR A 4 -20.84 -11.76 23.78
C TYR A 4 -20.32 -12.46 22.52
N PHE A 5 -20.95 -13.59 22.14
CA PHE A 5 -20.60 -14.31 20.90
C PHE A 5 -20.83 -13.45 19.66
N ARG A 6 -21.92 -12.69 19.62
CA ARG A 6 -22.21 -11.75 18.52
C ARG A 6 -21.14 -10.68 18.39
N LYS A 7 -20.77 -10.01 19.49
CA LYS A 7 -19.72 -8.99 19.47
C LYS A 7 -18.38 -9.57 19.02
N LYS A 8 -18.01 -10.74 19.53
CA LYS A 8 -16.77 -11.42 19.17
C LYS A 8 -16.75 -11.82 17.69
N PHE A 9 -17.86 -12.35 17.16
CA PHE A 9 -18.00 -12.70 15.75
C PHE A 9 -17.86 -11.46 14.84
N ILE A 10 -18.59 -10.38 15.14
CA ILE A 10 -18.49 -9.12 14.39
C ILE A 10 -17.06 -8.59 14.44
N PHE A 11 -16.45 -8.56 15.62
CA PHE A 11 -15.08 -8.07 15.78
C PHE A 11 -14.05 -8.86 14.97
N VAL A 12 -14.08 -10.19 15.07
CA VAL A 12 -13.14 -11.06 14.33
C VAL A 12 -13.33 -10.92 12.82
N SER A 13 -14.59 -10.91 12.35
CA SER A 13 -14.87 -10.75 10.91
C SER A 13 -14.47 -9.38 10.37
N THR A 14 -14.71 -8.31 11.14
CA THR A 14 -14.30 -6.95 10.76
C THR A 14 -12.77 -6.82 10.75
N MET A 15 -12.08 -7.45 11.72
CA MET A 15 -10.62 -7.46 11.78
C MET A 15 -10.01 -8.23 10.61
N ALA A 16 -10.61 -9.36 10.25
CA ALA A 16 -10.19 -10.11 9.06
C ALA A 16 -10.36 -9.29 7.77
N LEU A 17 -11.49 -8.61 7.62
CA LEU A 17 -11.72 -7.72 6.47
C LEU A 17 -10.71 -6.56 6.45
N LEU A 18 -10.45 -5.93 7.60
CA LEU A 18 -9.45 -4.86 7.71
C LEU A 18 -8.08 -5.32 7.21
N LEU A 19 -7.65 -6.51 7.61
CA LEU A 19 -6.36 -7.08 7.20
C LEU A 19 -6.31 -7.30 5.68
N VAL A 20 -7.38 -7.82 5.09
CA VAL A 20 -7.48 -7.98 3.63
C VAL A 20 -7.43 -6.63 2.92
N LEU A 21 -8.19 -5.63 3.39
CA LEU A 21 -8.18 -4.30 2.79
C LEU A 21 -6.80 -3.62 2.90
N LEU A 22 -6.14 -3.71 4.05
CA LEU A 22 -4.78 -3.20 4.22
C LEU A 22 -3.80 -3.86 3.26
N THR A 23 -3.92 -5.17 3.04
CA THR A 23 -3.06 -5.90 2.10
C THR A 23 -3.31 -5.44 0.66
N ILE A 24 -4.57 -5.28 0.25
CA ILE A 24 -4.92 -4.85 -1.10
C ILE A 24 -4.46 -3.41 -1.35
N VAL A 25 -4.87 -2.47 -0.50
CA VAL A 25 -4.53 -1.04 -0.65
C VAL A 25 -3.03 -0.83 -0.55
N GLY A 26 -2.38 -1.50 0.41
CA GLY A 26 -0.92 -1.45 0.58
C GLY A 26 -0.17 -2.01 -0.64
N SER A 27 -0.64 -3.12 -1.22
CA SER A 27 -0.03 -3.71 -2.41
C SER A 27 -0.18 -2.80 -3.63
N ILE A 28 -1.40 -2.27 -3.87
CA ILE A 28 -1.65 -1.34 -4.99
C ILE A 28 -0.81 -0.07 -4.83
N GLY A 29 -0.80 0.53 -3.63
CA GLY A 29 -0.01 1.72 -3.33
C GLY A 29 1.49 1.51 -3.52
N SER A 30 2.01 0.38 -3.06
CA SER A 30 3.43 0.03 -3.22
C SER A 30 3.81 -0.15 -4.69
N ILE A 31 2.97 -0.83 -5.47
CA ILE A 31 3.19 -1.01 -6.90
C ILE A 31 3.13 0.34 -7.63
N ALA A 32 2.14 1.18 -7.33
CA ALA A 32 2.00 2.49 -7.94
C ALA A 32 3.19 3.39 -7.62
N TYR A 33 3.62 3.45 -6.36
CA TYR A 33 4.80 4.21 -5.94
C TYR A 33 6.09 3.74 -6.63
N TYR A 34 6.30 2.42 -6.68
CA TYR A 34 7.48 1.85 -7.34
C TYR A 34 7.51 2.16 -8.85
N ARG A 35 6.35 2.18 -9.51
CA ARG A 35 6.23 2.60 -10.91
C ARG A 35 6.54 4.07 -11.10
N ALA A 36 5.96 4.94 -10.29
CA ALA A 36 6.24 6.38 -10.35
C ALA A 36 7.74 6.67 -10.18
N GLN A 37 8.41 6.02 -9.23
CA GLN A 37 9.85 6.15 -9.04
C GLN A 37 10.68 5.65 -10.23
N ARG A 38 10.25 4.58 -10.89
CA ARG A 38 10.88 4.12 -12.13
C ARG A 38 10.70 5.13 -13.24
N ASP A 39 9.52 5.67 -13.43
CA ASP A 39 9.25 6.65 -14.48
C ASP A 39 10.07 7.92 -14.28
N VAL A 40 10.18 8.42 -13.04
CA VAL A 40 11.09 9.52 -12.69
C VAL A 40 12.52 9.22 -13.09
N ASN A 41 13.04 8.06 -12.71
CA ASN A 41 14.43 7.68 -13.03
C ASN A 41 14.68 7.50 -14.54
N ASP A 42 13.70 6.96 -15.26
CA ASP A 42 13.78 6.76 -16.71
C ASP A 42 13.79 8.10 -17.44
N ILE A 43 12.91 9.05 -17.05
CA ILE A 43 12.88 10.40 -17.62
C ILE A 43 14.18 11.13 -17.32
N LEU A 44 14.70 11.08 -16.10
CA LEU A 44 15.98 11.66 -15.74
C LEU A 44 17.14 11.05 -16.56
N THR A 45 17.08 9.75 -16.83
CA THR A 45 18.09 9.07 -17.64
C THR A 45 18.05 9.54 -19.10
N MET A 46 16.86 9.74 -19.65
CA MET A 46 16.69 10.32 -21.00
C MET A 46 17.19 11.75 -21.07
N LEU A 47 16.83 12.59 -20.09
CA LEU A 47 17.31 13.97 -20.00
C LEU A 47 18.84 14.03 -19.97
N VAL A 48 19.48 13.21 -19.12
CA VAL A 48 20.94 13.14 -19.02
C VAL A 48 21.57 12.65 -20.32
N LYS A 49 20.95 11.68 -21.01
CA LYS A 49 21.45 11.15 -22.29
C LYS A 49 21.39 12.18 -23.40
N ASN A 50 20.38 13.03 -23.37
CA ASN A 50 20.11 14.04 -24.43
C ASN A 50 20.55 15.45 -24.01
N ASN A 51 21.57 15.56 -23.16
CA ASN A 51 22.14 16.83 -22.71
C ASN A 51 21.14 17.83 -22.12
N GLY A 52 20.20 17.32 -21.32
CA GLY A 52 19.23 18.13 -20.58
C GLY A 52 17.87 18.30 -21.27
N ARG A 53 17.66 17.73 -22.45
CA ARG A 53 16.42 17.91 -23.25
C ARG A 53 15.69 16.60 -23.48
N LEU A 54 14.35 16.64 -23.50
CA LEU A 54 13.55 15.51 -23.95
C LEU A 54 13.29 15.63 -25.46
N SER A 55 13.50 14.52 -26.17
CA SER A 55 13.23 14.44 -27.61
C SER A 55 11.99 13.60 -27.90
N ALA A 56 11.18 14.03 -28.86
CA ALA A 56 10.02 13.27 -29.33
C ALA A 56 10.39 11.86 -29.85
N ALA A 57 11.65 11.66 -30.31
CA ALA A 57 12.14 10.35 -30.71
C ALA A 57 12.32 9.38 -29.52
N ASP A 58 12.55 9.90 -28.30
CA ASP A 58 12.71 9.07 -27.10
C ASP A 58 11.37 8.51 -26.58
N ALA A 59 10.28 9.25 -26.82
CA ALA A 59 8.94 8.78 -26.49
C ALA A 59 8.54 7.51 -27.23
N THR A 60 8.99 7.37 -28.49
CA THR A 60 8.65 6.23 -29.35
C THR A 60 9.54 5.02 -29.13
N ARG A 61 10.69 5.18 -28.48
CA ARG A 61 11.69 4.12 -28.25
C ARG A 61 11.49 3.33 -26.96
N ARG A 62 10.58 3.75 -26.08
CA ARG A 62 10.30 2.99 -24.86
C ARG A 62 9.64 1.66 -25.19
N PRO A 63 10.18 0.53 -24.72
CA PRO A 63 9.45 -0.74 -24.79
C PRO A 63 8.17 -0.60 -23.97
N ARG A 64 7.03 -0.99 -24.56
CA ARG A 64 5.76 -1.06 -23.86
C ARG A 64 5.89 -2.05 -22.71
N GLN A 65 5.91 -1.55 -21.48
CA GLN A 65 5.83 -2.41 -20.31
C GLN A 65 4.35 -2.60 -19.94
N PHE A 66 4.04 -3.80 -19.45
CA PHE A 66 2.69 -4.16 -18.98
C PHE A 66 2.20 -3.12 -17.96
N LEU A 67 1.06 -2.50 -18.22
CA LEU A 67 0.41 -1.49 -17.39
C LEU A 67 1.05 -0.06 -17.38
N GLN A 68 1.95 0.28 -18.28
CA GLN A 68 2.37 1.66 -18.48
C GLN A 68 1.63 2.30 -19.65
N ALA A 69 1.15 3.54 -19.45
CA ALA A 69 0.64 4.34 -20.56
C ALA A 69 1.77 4.60 -21.57
N PRO A 70 1.51 4.45 -22.88
CA PRO A 70 2.53 4.73 -23.88
C PRO A 70 2.89 6.23 -23.80
N MET A 71 4.18 6.52 -23.72
CA MET A 71 4.67 7.89 -23.83
C MET A 71 4.37 8.39 -25.24
N THR A 72 3.53 9.39 -25.38
CA THR A 72 3.23 10.04 -26.68
C THR A 72 4.16 11.23 -26.90
N LYS A 73 4.20 11.72 -28.15
CA LYS A 73 4.97 12.94 -28.44
C LYS A 73 4.47 14.13 -27.62
N GLU A 74 3.17 14.16 -27.32
CA GLU A 74 2.52 15.21 -26.55
C GLU A 74 2.81 15.12 -25.06
N SER A 75 2.98 13.90 -24.52
CA SER A 75 3.25 13.70 -23.08
C SER A 75 4.59 14.31 -22.64
N ILE A 76 5.54 14.52 -23.55
CA ILE A 76 6.81 15.17 -23.25
C ILE A 76 6.60 16.60 -22.72
N PHE A 77 5.61 17.31 -23.26
CA PHE A 77 5.30 18.69 -22.85
C PHE A 77 4.63 18.78 -21.46
N GLN A 78 4.21 17.67 -20.89
CA GLN A 78 3.64 17.64 -19.55
C GLN A 78 4.71 17.60 -18.45
N TYR A 79 5.95 17.20 -18.79
CA TYR A 79 7.02 17.15 -17.81
C TYR A 79 7.63 18.52 -17.57
N ARG A 80 7.72 18.86 -16.29
CA ARG A 80 8.41 20.07 -15.82
C ARG A 80 9.83 19.69 -15.43
N TYR A 81 10.79 20.16 -16.18
CA TYR A 81 12.19 19.88 -15.93
C TYR A 81 13.06 21.10 -16.27
N PHE A 82 14.25 21.11 -15.74
CA PHE A 82 15.28 22.08 -16.05
C PHE A 82 16.65 21.45 -15.92
N SER A 83 17.62 22.05 -16.56
CA SER A 83 18.99 21.57 -16.51
C SER A 83 20.01 22.71 -16.45
N ALA A 84 21.19 22.42 -15.95
CA ALA A 84 22.30 23.34 -15.94
C ALA A 84 23.63 22.59 -16.01
N THR A 85 24.63 23.18 -16.61
CA THR A 85 26.00 22.69 -16.62
C THR A 85 26.84 23.48 -15.65
N VAL A 86 27.49 22.82 -14.72
CA VAL A 86 28.39 23.40 -13.75
C VAL A 86 29.81 23.14 -14.17
N ASN A 87 30.57 24.19 -14.42
CA ASN A 87 31.98 24.12 -14.79
C ASN A 87 32.87 23.71 -13.61
N PRO A 88 34.11 23.31 -13.85
CA PRO A 88 35.06 22.94 -12.80
C PRO A 88 35.39 24.10 -11.83
N ASP A 89 35.28 25.34 -12.28
CA ASP A 89 35.47 26.57 -11.49
C ASP A 89 34.28 26.96 -10.63
N GLY A 90 33.13 26.22 -10.78
CA GLY A 90 31.91 26.49 -10.05
C GLY A 90 30.97 27.47 -10.75
N SER A 91 31.33 28.00 -11.91
CA SER A 91 30.41 28.79 -12.75
C SER A 91 29.33 27.89 -13.35
N VAL A 92 28.15 28.44 -13.60
CA VAL A 92 27.02 27.69 -14.15
C VAL A 92 26.69 28.26 -15.53
N ASP A 93 26.77 27.38 -16.49
CA ASP A 93 26.46 27.69 -17.90
C ASP A 93 25.30 26.82 -18.41
N ASN A 94 24.78 27.19 -19.58
CA ASN A 94 23.75 26.43 -20.30
C ASN A 94 22.55 26.04 -19.42
N ILE A 95 21.97 27.06 -18.73
CA ILE A 95 20.72 26.87 -18.01
C ILE A 95 19.60 26.71 -19.05
N ASP A 96 18.89 25.60 -19.02
CA ASP A 96 17.70 25.33 -19.80
C ASP A 96 16.52 25.26 -18.83
N ASP A 97 15.67 26.29 -18.86
CA ASP A 97 14.47 26.50 -18.02
C ASP A 97 13.18 26.63 -18.84
N ASP A 98 13.24 26.28 -20.16
CA ASP A 98 12.13 26.43 -21.09
C ASP A 98 10.85 25.66 -20.65
N HIS A 99 11.03 24.62 -19.83
CA HIS A 99 9.94 23.74 -19.38
C HIS A 99 9.52 23.99 -17.92
N ILE A 100 9.99 25.08 -17.31
CA ILE A 100 9.61 25.47 -15.96
C ILE A 100 9.67 27.00 -15.80
N SER A 101 8.65 27.56 -15.16
CA SER A 101 8.60 28.99 -14.85
C SER A 101 8.65 29.30 -13.35
N THR A 102 8.56 28.24 -12.51
CA THR A 102 8.46 28.39 -11.05
C THR A 102 9.80 28.49 -10.34
N VAL A 103 10.91 28.16 -11.04
CA VAL A 103 12.26 28.20 -10.48
C VAL A 103 13.10 29.24 -11.21
N PRO A 104 13.51 30.33 -10.56
CA PRO A 104 14.34 31.36 -11.19
C PRO A 104 15.73 30.79 -11.59
N PRO A 105 16.35 31.31 -12.69
CA PRO A 105 17.66 30.83 -13.14
C PRO A 105 18.76 30.90 -12.06
N GLN A 106 18.73 31.91 -11.20
CA GLN A 106 19.66 32.05 -10.09
C GLN A 106 19.53 30.87 -9.08
N MET A 107 18.30 30.42 -8.85
CA MET A 107 18.05 29.27 -7.98
C MET A 107 18.46 27.95 -8.63
N ILE A 108 18.23 27.81 -9.94
CA ILE A 108 18.72 26.66 -10.74
C ILE A 108 20.23 26.53 -10.58
N ALA A 109 20.96 27.65 -10.74
CA ALA A 109 22.39 27.67 -10.56
C ALA A 109 22.83 27.25 -9.14
N GLN A 110 22.14 27.75 -8.11
CA GLN A 110 22.43 27.36 -6.72
C GLN A 110 22.17 25.86 -6.48
N MET A 111 21.05 25.33 -6.99
CA MET A 111 20.70 23.92 -6.87
C MET A 111 21.73 23.04 -7.57
N ALA A 112 22.12 23.39 -8.80
CA ALA A 112 23.12 22.66 -9.58
C ALA A 112 24.49 22.65 -8.88
N ASN A 113 24.93 23.78 -8.35
CA ASN A 113 26.15 23.87 -7.55
C ASN A 113 26.13 23.00 -6.29
N ARG A 114 25.02 22.98 -5.54
CA ARG A 114 24.86 22.11 -4.37
C ARG A 114 24.96 20.64 -4.71
N VAL A 115 24.42 20.21 -5.84
CA VAL A 115 24.54 18.82 -6.32
C VAL A 115 25.98 18.51 -6.69
N THR A 116 26.65 19.43 -7.36
CA THR A 116 28.05 19.24 -7.83
C THR A 116 29.04 19.18 -6.66
N GLN A 117 28.84 19.98 -5.60
CA GLN A 117 29.63 19.91 -4.38
C GLN A 117 29.57 18.55 -3.68
N ARG A 118 28.44 17.84 -3.82
CA ARG A 118 28.26 16.47 -3.31
C ARG A 118 28.79 15.44 -4.30
N ARG A 119 30.09 15.45 -4.60
CA ARG A 119 30.74 14.65 -5.64
C ARG A 119 30.35 13.17 -5.72
N ARG A 120 29.99 12.55 -4.59
CA ARG A 120 29.61 11.12 -4.50
C ARG A 120 28.16 10.82 -4.89
N ARG A 121 27.27 11.82 -4.88
CA ARG A 121 25.85 11.60 -5.22
C ARG A 121 25.58 12.06 -6.64
N THR A 122 25.26 11.11 -7.50
CA THR A 122 24.89 11.36 -8.89
C THR A 122 23.38 11.47 -9.10
N GLN A 123 22.58 11.12 -8.11
CA GLN A 123 21.11 11.19 -8.13
C GLN A 123 20.55 11.41 -6.73
N GLY A 124 19.35 11.95 -6.66
CA GLY A 124 18.64 12.21 -5.40
C GLY A 124 17.44 13.11 -5.60
N VAL A 125 16.90 13.62 -4.50
CA VAL A 125 15.79 14.57 -4.48
C VAL A 125 16.22 15.84 -3.76
N MET A 126 15.78 16.99 -4.25
CA MET A 126 15.98 18.30 -3.65
C MET A 126 14.66 19.04 -3.57
N TYR A 127 14.41 19.71 -2.46
CA TYR A 127 13.19 20.47 -2.24
C TYR A 127 13.42 21.95 -2.46
N TYR A 128 12.50 22.59 -3.18
CA TYR A 128 12.45 24.03 -3.34
C TYR A 128 10.99 24.50 -3.36
N SER A 129 10.69 25.50 -2.54
CA SER A 129 9.33 26.10 -2.43
C SER A 129 8.20 25.05 -2.25
N GLY A 130 8.43 23.99 -1.46
CA GLY A 130 7.44 22.94 -1.22
C GLY A 130 7.33 21.88 -2.33
N THR A 131 8.07 22.03 -3.44
CA THR A 131 8.11 21.10 -4.54
C THR A 131 9.35 20.20 -4.47
N ALA A 132 9.16 18.91 -4.72
CA ALA A 132 10.23 17.93 -4.77
C ALA A 132 10.78 17.78 -6.21
N TYR A 133 12.06 18.02 -6.37
CA TYR A 133 12.77 17.88 -7.63
C TYR A 133 13.73 16.71 -7.56
N ALA A 134 13.43 15.65 -8.30
CA ALA A 134 14.38 14.56 -8.50
C ALA A 134 15.48 15.03 -9.43
N TYR A 135 16.74 14.70 -9.13
CA TYR A 135 17.87 15.11 -9.96
C TYR A 135 18.78 13.94 -10.35
N LYS A 136 19.44 14.11 -11.48
CA LYS A 136 20.51 13.23 -11.94
C LYS A 136 21.64 14.06 -12.53
N ALA A 137 22.88 13.68 -12.22
CA ALA A 137 24.08 14.39 -12.66
C ALA A 137 24.99 13.45 -13.43
N LYS A 138 25.60 13.98 -14.51
CA LYS A 138 26.55 13.28 -15.37
C LYS A 138 27.76 14.17 -15.66
N GLN A 139 28.95 13.58 -15.68
CA GLN A 139 30.14 14.26 -16.14
C GLN A 139 30.09 14.46 -17.67
N VAL A 140 30.30 15.68 -18.12
CA VAL A 140 30.41 16.08 -19.52
C VAL A 140 31.78 16.70 -19.76
N LYS A 141 32.15 16.98 -21.03
CA LYS A 141 33.51 17.47 -21.39
C LYS A 141 33.86 18.77 -20.67
N ASP A 142 32.90 19.68 -20.58
CA ASP A 142 33.10 21.04 -20.07
C ASP A 142 32.66 21.20 -18.62
N GLY A 143 32.37 20.11 -17.90
CA GLY A 143 31.91 20.19 -16.50
C GLY A 143 30.97 19.07 -16.11
N ARG A 144 29.95 19.40 -15.32
CA ARG A 144 28.95 18.45 -14.83
C ARG A 144 27.54 18.93 -15.18
N LEU A 145 26.89 18.19 -16.07
CA LEU A 145 25.47 18.39 -16.35
C LEU A 145 24.63 17.88 -15.18
N VAL A 146 23.71 18.70 -14.68
CA VAL A 146 22.71 18.35 -13.69
C VAL A 146 21.35 18.59 -14.29
N VAL A 147 20.50 17.59 -14.27
CA VAL A 147 19.10 17.66 -14.70
C VAL A 147 18.19 17.50 -13.51
N PHE A 148 17.09 18.26 -13.49
CA PHE A 148 16.10 18.23 -12.46
C PHE A 148 14.73 17.98 -13.09
N LEU A 149 13.92 17.15 -12.44
CA LEU A 149 12.56 16.82 -12.84
C LEU A 149 11.62 17.07 -11.67
N ASP A 150 10.56 17.84 -11.89
CA ASP A 150 9.48 17.97 -10.91
C ASP A 150 8.74 16.63 -10.81
N GLU A 151 8.92 15.94 -9.68
CA GLU A 151 8.27 14.63 -9.46
C GLU A 151 6.85 14.75 -8.91
N THR A 152 6.39 15.96 -8.60
CA THR A 152 5.09 16.20 -7.96
C THR A 152 3.94 15.68 -8.81
N ILE A 153 3.99 15.88 -10.12
CA ILE A 153 2.93 15.43 -11.05
C ILE A 153 2.89 13.89 -11.08
N LEU A 154 4.04 13.24 -11.19
CA LEU A 154 4.15 11.78 -11.26
C LEU A 154 3.73 11.09 -9.97
N LEU A 155 4.03 11.71 -8.82
CA LEU A 155 3.68 11.19 -7.51
C LEU A 155 2.25 11.56 -7.09
N SER A 156 1.67 12.66 -7.61
CA SER A 156 0.30 13.06 -7.27
C SER A 156 -0.72 12.02 -7.72
N GLU A 157 -0.58 11.46 -8.92
CA GLU A 157 -1.44 10.39 -9.41
C GLU A 157 -1.41 9.17 -8.47
N THR A 158 -0.22 8.81 -7.98
CA THR A 158 -0.05 7.72 -7.01
C THR A 158 -0.74 8.03 -5.69
N ASN A 159 -0.59 9.25 -5.18
CA ASN A 159 -1.24 9.69 -3.94
C ASN A 159 -2.77 9.70 -4.07
N ASP A 160 -3.30 10.09 -5.22
CA ASP A 160 -4.74 10.08 -5.47
C ASP A 160 -5.29 8.65 -5.52
N ILE A 161 -4.60 7.71 -6.15
CA ILE A 161 -4.97 6.29 -6.13
C ILE A 161 -5.02 5.75 -4.68
N ILE A 162 -4.01 6.06 -3.87
CA ILE A 162 -3.96 5.63 -2.47
C ILE A 162 -5.10 6.27 -1.67
N ARG A 163 -5.35 7.58 -1.85
CA ARG A 163 -6.43 8.30 -1.17
C ARG A 163 -7.80 7.71 -1.49
N VAL A 164 -8.08 7.49 -2.78
CA VAL A 164 -9.33 6.86 -3.23
C VAL A 164 -9.46 5.45 -2.67
N GLY A 165 -8.39 4.66 -2.68
CA GLY A 165 -8.35 3.32 -2.09
C GLY A 165 -8.67 3.32 -0.59
N ILE A 166 -8.12 4.25 0.17
CA ILE A 166 -8.41 4.41 1.61
C ILE A 166 -9.89 4.77 1.84
N VAL A 167 -10.41 5.75 1.11
CA VAL A 167 -11.81 6.20 1.24
C VAL A 167 -12.77 5.06 0.93
N LEU A 168 -12.58 4.36 -0.19
CA LEU A 168 -13.39 3.20 -0.57
C LEU A 168 -13.25 2.06 0.45
N GLY A 169 -12.06 1.84 0.98
CA GLY A 169 -11.81 0.86 2.03
C GLY A 169 -12.61 1.15 3.31
N ILE A 170 -12.62 2.40 3.76
CA ILE A 170 -13.40 2.84 4.93
C ILE A 170 -14.91 2.65 4.69
N ILE A 171 -15.41 3.08 3.53
CA ILE A 171 -16.83 2.92 3.17
C ILE A 171 -17.21 1.43 3.15
N SER A 172 -16.40 0.59 2.52
CA SER A 172 -16.60 -0.86 2.46
C SER A 172 -16.61 -1.51 3.83
N MET A 173 -15.71 -1.10 4.72
CA MET A 173 -15.61 -1.61 6.08
C MET A 173 -16.85 -1.24 6.92
N VAL A 174 -17.34 0.01 6.81
CA VAL A 174 -18.56 0.45 7.50
C VAL A 174 -19.77 -0.33 7.00
N LEU A 175 -19.95 -0.42 5.67
CA LEU A 175 -21.04 -1.16 5.06
C LEU A 175 -21.04 -2.64 5.49
N PHE A 176 -19.88 -3.29 5.42
CA PHE A 176 -19.72 -4.68 5.83
C PHE A 176 -20.07 -4.89 7.31
N THR A 177 -19.63 -3.99 8.19
CA THR A 177 -19.93 -4.06 9.62
C THR A 177 -21.43 -3.91 9.89
N ILE A 178 -22.12 -3.02 9.17
CA ILE A 178 -23.58 -2.85 9.25
C ILE A 178 -24.27 -4.15 8.81
N VAL A 179 -23.88 -4.69 7.65
CA VAL A 179 -24.45 -5.96 7.14
C VAL A 179 -24.24 -7.08 8.14
N LEU A 180 -23.03 -7.24 8.68
CA LEU A 180 -22.75 -8.24 9.71
C LEU A 180 -23.61 -8.03 10.96
N ALA A 181 -23.80 -6.79 11.43
CA ALA A 181 -24.62 -6.50 12.60
C ALA A 181 -26.09 -6.88 12.39
N LEU A 182 -26.61 -6.65 11.18
CA LEU A 182 -28.00 -7.00 10.83
C LEU A 182 -28.20 -8.53 10.73
N PHE A 183 -27.27 -9.22 10.09
CA PHE A 183 -27.37 -10.66 9.85
C PHE A 183 -26.81 -11.55 10.96
N SER A 184 -26.00 -11.02 11.88
CA SER A 184 -25.32 -11.79 12.93
C SER A 184 -26.29 -12.59 13.82
N ASN A 185 -27.48 -12.04 14.10
CA ASN A 185 -28.49 -12.75 14.89
C ASN A 185 -28.99 -14.01 14.20
N ARG A 186 -29.13 -13.95 12.86
CA ARG A 186 -29.60 -15.10 12.07
C ARG A 186 -28.54 -16.17 11.93
N ALA A 187 -27.27 -15.77 11.77
CA ALA A 187 -26.14 -16.68 11.63
C ALA A 187 -25.77 -17.40 12.94
N ILE A 188 -25.93 -16.73 14.10
CA ILE A 188 -25.51 -17.29 15.39
C ILE A 188 -26.59 -18.15 16.05
N ARG A 189 -27.89 -17.93 15.76
CA ARG A 189 -29.00 -18.71 16.32
C ARG A 189 -28.83 -20.23 16.22
N PRO A 190 -28.50 -20.83 15.06
CA PRO A 190 -28.37 -22.28 14.95
C PRO A 190 -27.26 -22.85 15.81
N ILE A 191 -26.15 -22.12 15.95
CA ILE A 191 -25.00 -22.56 16.78
C ILE A 191 -25.39 -22.65 18.24
N ILE A 192 -26.09 -21.63 18.76
CA ILE A 192 -26.56 -21.58 20.14
C ILE A 192 -27.62 -22.66 20.41
N GLN A 193 -28.50 -22.91 19.45
CA GLN A 193 -29.51 -23.98 19.57
C GLN A 193 -28.86 -25.37 19.61
N SER A 194 -27.83 -25.59 18.81
CA SER A 194 -27.05 -26.82 18.83
C SER A 194 -26.35 -27.05 20.17
N GLU A 195 -25.69 -26.02 20.70
CA GLU A 195 -25.03 -26.10 22.02
C GLU A 195 -26.03 -26.38 23.15
N LYS A 196 -27.23 -25.74 23.12
CA LYS A 196 -28.27 -25.97 24.10
C LYS A 196 -28.78 -27.40 24.02
N ARG A 197 -29.08 -27.94 22.84
CA ARG A 197 -29.51 -29.33 22.63
C ARG A 197 -28.46 -30.31 23.13
N GLN A 198 -27.17 -30.06 22.87
CA GLN A 198 -26.10 -30.90 23.32
C GLN A 198 -26.00 -30.95 24.86
N ARG A 199 -26.18 -29.81 25.55
CA ARG A 199 -26.20 -29.76 27.01
C ARG A 199 -27.42 -30.47 27.58
N GLU A 200 -28.61 -30.26 27.01
CA GLU A 200 -29.84 -30.97 27.40
C GLU A 200 -29.68 -32.48 27.22
N PHE A 201 -29.11 -32.92 26.11
CA PHE A 201 -28.82 -34.34 25.84
C PHE A 201 -27.89 -34.95 26.90
N ILE A 202 -26.76 -34.27 27.22
CA ILE A 202 -25.82 -34.75 28.24
C ILE A 202 -26.48 -34.82 29.61
N THR A 203 -27.26 -33.83 29.97
CA THR A 203 -27.97 -33.80 31.25
C THR A 203 -29.01 -34.91 31.34
N ASN A 204 -29.83 -35.09 30.30
CA ASN A 204 -30.84 -36.14 30.26
C ASN A 204 -30.23 -37.53 30.24
N ALA A 205 -29.20 -37.73 29.43
CA ALA A 205 -28.45 -39.00 29.38
C ALA A 205 -27.81 -39.34 30.74
N GLY A 206 -27.29 -38.33 31.45
CA GLY A 206 -26.76 -38.49 32.81
C GLY A 206 -27.83 -38.93 33.82
N HIS A 207 -29.04 -38.37 33.73
CA HIS A 207 -30.17 -38.78 34.58
C HIS A 207 -30.71 -40.17 34.24
N GLU A 208 -30.84 -40.47 32.92
CA GLU A 208 -31.31 -41.78 32.48
C GLU A 208 -30.33 -42.94 32.76
N LEU A 209 -29.02 -42.64 32.76
CA LEU A 209 -27.98 -43.59 33.12
C LEU A 209 -27.87 -43.83 34.65
N LYS A 210 -28.19 -42.82 35.46
CA LYS A 210 -28.10 -42.91 36.92
C LYS A 210 -29.07 -43.95 37.51
N THR A 211 -30.27 -44.08 36.93
CA THR A 211 -31.29 -45.04 37.38
C THR A 211 -30.85 -46.51 37.16
N PRO A 212 -30.45 -46.98 35.97
CA PRO A 212 -30.02 -48.32 35.79
C PRO A 212 -28.69 -48.65 36.55
N LEU A 213 -27.79 -47.65 36.69
CA LEU A 213 -26.57 -47.84 37.48
C LEU A 213 -26.89 -48.05 38.96
N ALA A 214 -27.87 -47.30 39.53
CA ALA A 214 -28.30 -47.48 40.90
C ALA A 214 -28.93 -48.87 41.12
N VAL A 215 -29.71 -49.35 40.15
CA VAL A 215 -30.31 -50.71 40.22
C VAL A 215 -29.24 -51.77 40.13
N ILE A 216 -28.25 -51.64 39.28
CA ILE A 216 -27.13 -52.59 39.19
C ILE A 216 -26.31 -52.57 40.47
N SER A 217 -25.98 -51.42 41.05
CA SER A 217 -25.25 -51.30 42.31
C SER A 217 -25.99 -51.95 43.47
N ALA A 218 -27.31 -51.71 43.57
CA ALA A 218 -28.15 -52.34 44.61
C ALA A 218 -28.24 -53.86 44.45
N ASN A 219 -28.32 -54.37 43.22
CA ASN A 219 -28.34 -55.80 42.99
C ASN A 219 -26.95 -56.46 43.30
N THR A 220 -25.86 -55.77 43.01
CA THR A 220 -24.51 -56.26 43.32
C THR A 220 -24.27 -56.33 44.83
N GLU A 221 -24.70 -55.26 45.58
CA GLU A 221 -24.62 -55.26 47.05
C GLU A 221 -25.48 -56.35 47.67
N MET A 222 -26.65 -56.62 47.08
CA MET A 222 -27.54 -57.70 47.59
C MET A 222 -26.92 -59.11 47.33
N GLN A 223 -26.23 -59.26 46.18
CA GLN A 223 -25.56 -60.53 45.86
C GLN A 223 -24.34 -60.74 46.73
N GLU A 224 -23.55 -59.74 47.03
CA GLU A 224 -22.43 -59.86 48.02
C GLU A 224 -22.89 -60.17 49.42
N MET A 225 -24.08 -59.75 49.86
CA MET A 225 -24.66 -60.12 51.14
C MET A 225 -25.15 -61.57 51.19
N LEU A 226 -25.59 -62.12 50.05
CA LEU A 226 -26.05 -63.49 49.93
C LEU A 226 -24.89 -64.55 49.79
N ASP A 227 -23.78 -64.16 49.20
CA ASP A 227 -22.61 -64.97 49.00
C ASP A 227 -21.63 -64.94 50.21
N GLY A 228 -21.92 -64.12 51.22
CA GLY A 228 -21.12 -63.99 52.47
C GLY A 228 -21.64 -64.71 53.68
N GLU A 229 -22.65 -65.60 53.54
CA GLU A 229 -23.09 -66.58 54.54
C GLU A 229 -22.66 -67.98 54.09
#